data_bf8625032819bf9a0713dc618fa2652c
#
_entry.id   bf8625032819bf9a0713dc618fa2652c
#
_cell.length_a   1.000
_cell.length_b   1.000
_cell.length_c   1.000
_cell.angle_alpha   90.00
_cell.angle_beta   90.00
_cell.angle_gamma   90.00
#
_symmetry.space_group_name_H-M   'P 1'
#
loop_
_entity.id
_entity.type
_entity.pdbx_description
1 polymer ?
#
loop_
_entity_poly.entity_id
_entity_poly.type
_entity_poly.pdbx_seq_one_letter_code
_entity_poly.pdbx_strand_id
1 'polypeptide(L)'
;MMSNTLLESVVKKNRARLIPFMLALYVLAFLDRSNIGFAKETYQLDTGLSNEAYALGAGIFFVVYAFLGVPANLLMRKFGARRWIGCTTLLWGVLSAAMAWADTEAKFLLVRTLLGAAEAGFFPGMIYLTSQWFPQQNRASIMGLFYMGAPLALTLGSPLSGALLEMHGFMGHPGWFWMFVIEGLLAVAAGAFTFFWLDDSPQHARFLSAAEKQALISELAREEEKKIASRLSDALRNGRVWQLALIYLTIQVAVYGLIFFLPTQVAALLGTKVGFVASVVTAIPWVAALFGTWLIPRYSDRTGERRNIAALTLLAAAVGIAVSGLVAPCWLSSRCAWRRSG
;
A
#
# COMPACT_ATOMS: atom_id res chain seq x y z
N MET A 1 -22.53 2.32 33.01
CA MET A 1 -23.16 1.61 31.89
C MET A 1 -23.47 2.52 30.70
N MET A 2 -24.12 3.70 30.84
CA MET A 2 -24.37 4.62 29.69
C MET A 2 -23.13 5.08 28.93
N SER A 3 -22.00 5.29 29.58
CA SER A 3 -20.75 5.71 28.92
C SER A 3 -20.19 4.64 27.95
N ASN A 4 -20.28 3.35 28.28
CA ASN A 4 -19.80 2.27 27.41
C ASN A 4 -20.64 2.10 26.16
N THR A 5 -21.97 2.19 26.27
CA THR A 5 -22.90 2.10 25.12
C THR A 5 -22.72 3.28 24.15
N LEU A 6 -22.46 4.49 24.65
CA LEU A 6 -22.14 5.64 23.82
C LEU A 6 -20.80 5.45 23.08
N LEU A 7 -19.78 4.96 23.76
CA LEU A 7 -18.48 4.72 23.16
C LEU A 7 -18.52 3.63 22.07
N GLU A 8 -19.29 2.56 22.29
CA GLU A 8 -19.55 1.53 21.28
C GLU A 8 -20.27 2.10 20.05
N SER A 9 -21.26 2.97 20.25
CA SER A 9 -21.95 3.68 19.17
C SER A 9 -20.98 4.52 18.35
N VAL A 10 -20.11 5.30 19.01
CA VAL A 10 -19.07 6.11 18.38
C VAL A 10 -18.13 5.25 17.56
N VAL A 11 -17.59 4.16 18.13
CA VAL A 11 -16.69 3.25 17.43
C VAL A 11 -17.36 2.67 16.20
N LYS A 12 -18.63 2.29 16.28
CA LYS A 12 -19.39 1.77 15.12
C LYS A 12 -19.55 2.82 14.03
N LYS A 13 -19.89 4.06 14.37
CA LYS A 13 -20.04 5.17 13.42
C LYS A 13 -18.70 5.53 12.78
N ASN A 14 -17.65 5.67 13.58
CA ASN A 14 -16.29 5.95 13.09
C ASN A 14 -15.80 4.84 12.15
N ARG A 15 -16.03 3.57 12.52
CA ARG A 15 -15.66 2.42 11.69
C ARG A 15 -16.39 2.45 10.36
N ALA A 16 -17.69 2.66 10.34
CA ALA A 16 -18.49 2.70 9.11
C ALA A 16 -18.09 3.84 8.17
N ARG A 17 -17.63 4.98 8.72
CA ARG A 17 -17.27 6.17 7.96
C ARG A 17 -15.80 6.19 7.55
N LEU A 18 -14.88 5.93 8.47
CA LEU A 18 -13.45 6.11 8.23
C LEU A 18 -12.78 4.89 7.58
N ILE A 19 -13.22 3.65 7.89
CA ILE A 19 -12.56 2.47 7.32
C ILE A 19 -12.68 2.39 5.79
N PRO A 20 -13.87 2.54 5.17
CA PRO A 20 -13.97 2.53 3.72
C PRO A 20 -13.12 3.62 3.06
N PHE A 21 -13.08 4.81 3.66
CA PHE A 21 -12.26 5.91 3.19
C PHE A 21 -10.75 5.60 3.28
N MET A 22 -10.29 5.12 4.44
CA MET A 22 -8.89 4.73 4.65
C MET A 22 -8.48 3.59 3.71
N LEU A 23 -9.37 2.60 3.51
CA LEU A 23 -9.15 1.50 2.56
C LEU A 23 -9.05 2.01 1.13
N ALA A 24 -9.94 2.90 0.70
CA ALA A 24 -9.91 3.46 -0.64
C ALA A 24 -8.58 4.19 -0.92
N LEU A 25 -8.13 5.04 0.01
CA LEU A 25 -6.84 5.72 -0.12
C LEU A 25 -5.66 4.74 -0.13
N TYR A 26 -5.72 3.67 0.69
CA TYR A 26 -4.66 2.67 0.74
C TYR A 26 -4.61 1.82 -0.54
N VAL A 27 -5.78 1.49 -1.10
CA VAL A 27 -5.88 0.85 -2.42
C VAL A 27 -5.23 1.71 -3.50
N LEU A 28 -5.52 3.01 -3.54
CA LEU A 28 -4.92 3.93 -4.51
C LEU A 28 -3.41 4.05 -4.34
N ALA A 29 -2.91 4.12 -3.09
CA ALA A 29 -1.47 4.15 -2.81
C ALA A 29 -0.76 2.86 -3.27
N PHE A 30 -1.40 1.70 -3.13
CA PHE A 30 -0.83 0.43 -3.62
C PHE A 30 -0.93 0.26 -5.13
N LEU A 31 -1.99 0.76 -5.76
CA LEU A 31 -2.10 0.87 -7.22
C LEU A 31 -0.91 1.65 -7.78
N ASP A 32 -0.67 2.84 -7.26
CA ASP A 32 0.43 3.70 -7.68
C ASP A 32 1.81 3.04 -7.52
N ARG A 33 2.01 2.29 -6.43
CA ARG A 33 3.26 1.55 -6.22
C ARG A 33 3.43 0.35 -7.14
N SER A 34 2.34 -0.30 -7.53
CA SER A 34 2.38 -1.52 -8.35
C SER A 34 2.38 -1.25 -9.86
N ASN A 35 1.87 -0.10 -10.30
CA ASN A 35 1.70 0.23 -11.71
C ASN A 35 3.02 0.15 -12.51
N ILE A 36 4.13 0.57 -11.92
CA ILE A 36 5.44 0.47 -12.58
C ILE A 36 5.85 -1.00 -12.88
N GLY A 37 5.37 -1.96 -12.08
CA GLY A 37 5.58 -3.39 -12.32
C GLY A 37 4.81 -3.88 -13.54
N PHE A 38 3.58 -3.42 -13.73
CA PHE A 38 2.77 -3.73 -14.91
C PHE A 38 3.27 -3.03 -16.18
N ALA A 39 3.72 -1.77 -16.05
CA ALA A 39 4.26 -1.00 -17.17
C ALA A 39 5.65 -1.46 -17.60
N LYS A 40 6.42 -2.14 -16.75
CA LYS A 40 7.86 -2.35 -16.88
C LYS A 40 8.31 -2.66 -18.30
N GLU A 41 7.78 -3.71 -18.89
CA GLU A 41 8.23 -4.20 -20.19
C GLU A 41 7.96 -3.18 -21.32
N THR A 42 6.73 -2.73 -21.46
CA THR A 42 6.34 -1.79 -22.52
C THR A 42 6.95 -0.41 -22.31
N TYR A 43 7.03 0.05 -21.06
CA TYR A 43 7.64 1.32 -20.73
C TYR A 43 9.14 1.34 -21.02
N GLN A 44 9.88 0.27 -20.68
CA GLN A 44 11.31 0.15 -21.01
C GLN A 44 11.56 0.08 -22.51
N LEU A 45 10.72 -0.65 -23.26
CA LEU A 45 10.83 -0.75 -24.72
C LEU A 45 10.61 0.60 -25.41
N ASP A 46 9.64 1.38 -24.97
CA ASP A 46 9.28 2.66 -25.58
C ASP A 46 10.23 3.80 -25.19
N THR A 47 10.75 3.80 -23.96
CA THR A 47 11.59 4.89 -23.43
C THR A 47 13.10 4.59 -23.48
N GLY A 48 13.48 3.33 -23.72
CA GLY A 48 14.88 2.91 -23.64
C GLY A 48 15.43 2.84 -22.22
N LEU A 49 14.56 2.86 -21.18
CA LEU A 49 14.97 2.80 -19.77
C LEU A 49 15.72 1.50 -19.47
N SER A 50 16.94 1.61 -18.93
CA SER A 50 17.74 0.45 -18.55
C SER A 50 17.16 -0.32 -17.36
N ASN A 51 17.55 -1.58 -17.19
CA ASN A 51 17.15 -2.38 -16.01
C ASN A 51 17.72 -1.79 -14.72
N GLU A 52 18.93 -1.23 -14.80
CA GLU A 52 19.62 -0.58 -13.69
C GLU A 52 18.87 0.68 -13.25
N ALA A 53 18.47 1.54 -14.18
CA ALA A 53 17.68 2.74 -13.90
C ALA A 53 16.29 2.39 -13.35
N TYR A 54 15.64 1.35 -13.89
CA TYR A 54 14.39 0.85 -13.35
C TYR A 54 14.53 0.38 -11.90
N ALA A 55 15.55 -0.45 -11.61
CA ALA A 55 15.79 -0.95 -10.25
C ALA A 55 16.14 0.19 -9.28
N LEU A 56 16.95 1.15 -9.73
CA LEU A 56 17.30 2.35 -8.95
C LEU A 56 16.05 3.19 -8.66
N GLY A 57 15.19 3.45 -9.65
CA GLY A 57 13.96 4.21 -9.46
C GLY A 57 12.92 3.51 -8.57
N ALA A 58 12.84 2.18 -8.64
CA ALA A 58 12.05 1.39 -7.72
C ALA A 58 12.58 1.50 -6.27
N GLY A 59 13.91 1.47 -6.10
CA GLY A 59 14.58 1.56 -4.79
C GLY A 59 14.56 2.95 -4.19
N ILE A 60 14.88 3.99 -4.97
CA ILE A 60 14.98 5.38 -4.49
C ILE A 60 13.66 5.89 -3.90
N PHE A 61 12.53 5.47 -4.45
CA PHE A 61 11.22 5.73 -3.89
C PHE A 61 11.16 5.32 -2.40
N PHE A 62 11.55 4.09 -2.07
CA PHE A 62 11.48 3.60 -0.69
C PHE A 62 12.52 4.23 0.23
N VAL A 63 13.69 4.55 -0.28
CA VAL A 63 14.71 5.28 0.48
C VAL A 63 14.18 6.63 0.94
N VAL A 64 13.66 7.42 0.01
CA VAL A 64 13.10 8.75 0.30
C VAL A 64 11.85 8.63 1.18
N TYR A 65 10.97 7.68 0.89
CA TYR A 65 9.80 7.37 1.70
C TYR A 65 10.15 7.09 3.17
N ALA A 66 11.17 6.27 3.41
CA ALA A 66 11.61 5.91 4.77
C ALA A 66 12.20 7.10 5.51
N PHE A 67 13.07 7.88 4.87
CA PHE A 67 13.71 9.05 5.50
C PHE A 67 12.72 10.16 5.82
N LEU A 68 11.75 10.40 4.96
CA LEU A 68 10.77 11.48 5.15
C LEU A 68 9.54 11.06 5.96
N GLY A 69 9.36 9.77 6.28
CA GLY A 69 8.20 9.29 7.04
C GLY A 69 8.04 9.94 8.42
N VAL A 70 9.14 10.10 9.16
CA VAL A 70 9.11 10.74 10.49
C VAL A 70 8.86 12.26 10.38
N PRO A 71 9.62 13.03 9.58
CA PRO A 71 9.32 14.46 9.36
C PRO A 71 7.88 14.71 8.87
N ALA A 72 7.41 13.90 7.92
CA ALA A 72 6.06 14.01 7.38
C ALA A 72 4.98 13.83 8.47
N ASN A 73 5.17 12.89 9.39
CA ASN A 73 4.23 12.68 10.49
C ASN A 73 4.23 13.85 11.50
N LEU A 74 5.39 14.47 11.74
CA LEU A 74 5.46 15.68 12.57
C LEU A 74 4.71 16.85 11.92
N LEU A 75 4.86 17.03 10.61
CA LEU A 75 4.13 18.05 9.85
C LEU A 75 2.63 17.80 9.87
N MET A 76 2.19 16.54 9.75
CA MET A 76 0.77 16.19 9.86
C MET A 76 0.16 16.60 11.21
N ARG A 77 0.89 16.41 12.31
CA ARG A 77 0.42 16.85 13.64
C ARG A 77 0.22 18.37 13.70
N LYS A 78 1.05 19.14 12.98
CA LYS A 78 0.98 20.60 12.93
C LYS A 78 -0.16 21.11 12.03
N PHE A 79 -0.36 20.48 10.86
CA PHE A 79 -1.32 20.95 9.85
C PHE A 79 -2.72 20.32 9.96
N GLY A 80 -2.84 19.24 10.76
CA GLY A 80 -4.08 18.46 10.88
C GLY A 80 -4.21 17.37 9.82
N ALA A 81 -4.95 16.31 10.17
CA ALA A 81 -5.06 15.11 9.33
C ALA A 81 -5.73 15.40 7.97
N ARG A 82 -6.82 16.14 7.97
CA ARG A 82 -7.58 16.47 6.76
C ARG A 82 -6.74 17.17 5.70
N ARG A 83 -6.08 18.27 6.09
CA ARG A 83 -5.26 19.04 5.16
C ARG A 83 -4.05 18.27 4.70
N TRP A 84 -3.38 17.59 5.62
CA TRP A 84 -2.18 16.82 5.31
C TRP A 84 -2.48 15.67 4.36
N ILE A 85 -3.44 14.80 4.68
CA ILE A 85 -3.81 13.65 3.84
C ILE A 85 -4.33 14.13 2.49
N GLY A 86 -5.18 15.16 2.46
CA GLY A 86 -5.69 15.72 1.21
C GLY A 86 -4.59 16.27 0.31
N CYS A 87 -3.70 17.13 0.85
CA CYS A 87 -2.61 17.72 0.07
C CYS A 87 -1.60 16.67 -0.41
N THR A 88 -1.18 15.74 0.46
CA THR A 88 -0.23 14.71 0.06
C THR A 88 -0.83 13.76 -0.96
N THR A 89 -2.12 13.38 -0.82
CA THR A 89 -2.81 12.54 -1.81
C THR A 89 -2.94 13.24 -3.16
N LEU A 90 -3.28 14.52 -3.20
CA LEU A 90 -3.28 15.31 -4.42
C LEU A 90 -1.89 15.35 -5.07
N LEU A 91 -0.87 15.63 -4.26
CA LEU A 91 0.51 15.75 -4.76
C LEU A 91 1.00 14.43 -5.35
N TRP A 92 0.83 13.31 -4.64
CA TRP A 92 1.26 12.03 -5.21
C TRP A 92 0.44 11.64 -6.44
N GLY A 93 -0.87 11.94 -6.49
CA GLY A 93 -1.69 11.68 -7.67
C GLY A 93 -1.21 12.44 -8.90
N VAL A 94 -0.85 13.73 -8.74
CA VAL A 94 -0.25 14.52 -9.82
C VAL A 94 1.11 13.95 -10.25
N LEU A 95 1.97 13.57 -9.30
CA LEU A 95 3.27 12.98 -9.61
C LEU A 95 3.14 11.60 -10.26
N SER A 96 2.17 10.79 -9.84
CA SER A 96 1.86 9.52 -10.47
C SER A 96 1.41 9.71 -11.92
N ALA A 97 0.50 10.65 -12.18
CA ALA A 97 0.14 11.01 -13.54
C ALA A 97 1.34 11.54 -14.35
N ALA A 98 2.24 12.32 -13.71
CA ALA A 98 3.44 12.85 -14.35
C ALA A 98 4.44 11.77 -14.80
N MET A 99 4.36 10.54 -14.28
CA MET A 99 5.11 9.40 -14.77
C MET A 99 4.87 9.14 -16.26
N ALA A 100 3.69 9.49 -16.78
CA ALA A 100 3.37 9.36 -18.19
C ALA A 100 4.28 10.18 -19.12
N TRP A 101 4.94 11.21 -18.62
CA TRP A 101 5.88 12.07 -19.34
C TRP A 101 7.35 11.87 -18.95
N ALA A 102 7.62 10.84 -18.16
CA ALA A 102 8.99 10.51 -17.73
C ALA A 102 9.69 9.62 -18.78
N ASP A 103 9.98 10.18 -19.93
CA ASP A 103 10.53 9.52 -21.12
C ASP A 103 12.07 9.33 -21.09
N THR A 104 12.74 9.80 -20.04
CA THR A 104 14.19 9.64 -19.82
C THR A 104 14.49 9.09 -18.44
N GLU A 105 15.66 8.45 -18.25
CA GLU A 105 16.10 7.94 -16.95
C GLU A 105 16.11 9.04 -15.86
N ALA A 106 16.60 10.24 -16.22
CA ALA A 106 16.65 11.36 -15.27
C ALA A 106 15.25 11.78 -14.80
N LYS A 107 14.30 11.91 -15.73
CA LYS A 107 12.90 12.25 -15.38
C LYS A 107 12.26 11.13 -14.57
N PHE A 108 12.48 9.88 -14.94
CA PHE A 108 11.98 8.72 -14.20
C PHE A 108 12.47 8.72 -12.75
N LEU A 109 13.77 8.86 -12.53
CA LEU A 109 14.36 8.92 -11.20
C LEU A 109 13.87 10.14 -10.40
N LEU A 110 13.75 11.29 -11.04
CA LEU A 110 13.24 12.50 -10.40
C LEU A 110 11.80 12.29 -9.92
N VAL A 111 10.91 11.85 -10.80
CA VAL A 111 9.49 11.66 -10.44
C VAL A 111 9.35 10.57 -9.37
N ARG A 112 10.09 9.46 -9.46
CA ARG A 112 10.11 8.41 -8.43
C ARG A 112 10.58 8.92 -7.07
N THR A 113 11.58 9.80 -7.05
CA THR A 113 12.08 10.46 -5.83
C THR A 113 11.03 11.37 -5.21
N LEU A 114 10.41 12.22 -6.01
CA LEU A 114 9.35 13.13 -5.57
C LEU A 114 8.11 12.37 -5.10
N LEU A 115 7.75 11.29 -5.78
CA LEU A 115 6.62 10.42 -5.43
C LEU A 115 6.85 9.76 -4.06
N GLY A 116 8.06 9.24 -3.81
CA GLY A 116 8.44 8.71 -2.50
C GLY A 116 8.33 9.75 -1.39
N ALA A 117 8.70 11.01 -1.67
CA ALA A 117 8.56 12.12 -0.73
C ALA A 117 7.09 12.48 -0.46
N ALA A 118 6.25 12.52 -1.50
CA ALA A 118 4.84 12.86 -1.38
C ALA A 118 4.05 11.82 -0.59
N GLU A 119 4.36 10.52 -0.78
CA GLU A 119 3.70 9.43 -0.08
C GLU A 119 4.22 9.16 1.34
N ALA A 120 5.40 9.67 1.71
CA ALA A 120 6.10 9.31 2.97
C ALA A 120 5.26 9.50 4.24
N GLY A 121 4.37 10.49 4.25
CA GLY A 121 3.49 10.78 5.39
C GLY A 121 2.19 9.99 5.42
N PHE A 122 1.86 9.23 4.39
CA PHE A 122 0.55 8.60 4.27
C PHE A 122 0.34 7.49 5.31
N PHE A 123 1.17 6.47 5.32
CA PHE A 123 0.99 5.34 6.24
C PHE A 123 1.12 5.71 7.72
N PRO A 124 2.15 6.46 8.16
CA PRO A 124 2.19 6.99 9.52
C PRO A 124 1.00 7.89 9.84
N GLY A 125 0.52 8.63 8.84
CA GLY A 125 -0.67 9.46 8.93
C GLY A 125 -1.93 8.67 9.23
N MET A 126 -2.12 7.51 8.62
CA MET A 126 -3.27 6.64 8.90
C MET A 126 -3.21 6.03 10.30
N ILE A 127 -2.02 5.70 10.81
CA ILE A 127 -1.85 5.28 12.20
C ILE A 127 -2.22 6.42 13.16
N TYR A 128 -1.76 7.63 12.88
CA TYR A 128 -2.09 8.82 13.67
C TYR A 128 -3.60 9.12 13.63
N LEU A 129 -4.22 9.10 12.45
CA LEU A 129 -5.67 9.26 12.29
C LEU A 129 -6.42 8.23 13.13
N THR A 130 -6.02 6.95 13.05
CA THR A 130 -6.63 5.89 13.85
C THR A 130 -6.49 6.15 15.35
N SER A 131 -5.37 6.70 15.80
CA SER A 131 -5.15 7.03 17.21
C SER A 131 -6.03 8.17 17.71
N GLN A 132 -6.45 9.07 16.83
CA GLN A 132 -7.34 10.20 17.19
C GLN A 132 -8.82 9.84 17.17
N TRP A 133 -9.22 8.86 16.36
CA TRP A 133 -10.64 8.53 16.14
C TRP A 133 -11.10 7.25 16.83
N PHE A 134 -10.16 6.45 17.38
CA PHE A 134 -10.49 5.18 18.01
C PHE A 134 -9.78 5.01 19.35
N PRO A 135 -10.49 4.53 20.39
CA PRO A 135 -9.87 4.10 21.63
C PRO A 135 -8.83 3.01 21.42
N GLN A 136 -7.82 2.94 22.29
CA GLN A 136 -6.68 2.02 22.20
C GLN A 136 -7.08 0.56 22.02
N GLN A 137 -8.10 0.12 22.72
CA GLN A 137 -8.64 -1.25 22.64
C GLN A 137 -9.14 -1.63 21.24
N ASN A 138 -9.54 -0.66 20.40
CA ASN A 138 -10.09 -0.90 19.07
C ASN A 138 -9.03 -0.76 17.96
N ARG A 139 -7.91 -0.05 18.19
CA ARG A 139 -6.93 0.32 17.16
C ARG A 139 -6.34 -0.89 16.43
N ALA A 140 -6.03 -1.97 17.14
CA ALA A 140 -5.48 -3.18 16.52
C ALA A 140 -6.43 -3.79 15.48
N SER A 141 -7.73 -3.91 15.81
CA SER A 141 -8.75 -4.40 14.89
C SER A 141 -8.95 -3.47 13.68
N ILE A 142 -8.93 -2.15 13.91
CA ILE A 142 -9.05 -1.15 12.84
C ILE A 142 -7.85 -1.21 11.90
N MET A 143 -6.64 -1.28 12.43
CA MET A 143 -5.42 -1.43 11.63
C MET A 143 -5.39 -2.75 10.88
N GLY A 144 -5.87 -3.85 11.46
CA GLY A 144 -6.02 -5.11 10.76
C GLY A 144 -6.91 -5.02 9.52
N LEU A 145 -8.05 -4.32 9.62
CA LEU A 145 -8.91 -4.03 8.47
C LEU A 145 -8.22 -3.13 7.44
N PHE A 146 -7.48 -2.12 7.88
CA PHE A 146 -6.73 -1.24 6.99
C PHE A 146 -5.66 -2.00 6.20
N TYR A 147 -4.94 -2.93 6.83
CA TYR A 147 -3.92 -3.76 6.16
C TYR A 147 -4.49 -4.66 5.06
N MET A 148 -5.78 -5.01 5.09
CA MET A 148 -6.44 -5.74 4.00
C MET A 148 -6.47 -4.93 2.68
N GLY A 149 -6.26 -3.63 2.74
CA GLY A 149 -6.23 -2.77 1.57
C GLY A 149 -5.10 -3.10 0.59
N ALA A 150 -3.95 -3.60 1.05
CA ALA A 150 -2.83 -3.95 0.16
C ALA A 150 -3.16 -5.15 -0.76
N PRO A 151 -3.55 -6.34 -0.26
CA PRO A 151 -3.95 -7.43 -1.14
C PRO A 151 -5.23 -7.12 -1.93
N LEU A 152 -6.15 -6.31 -1.38
CA LEU A 152 -7.33 -5.84 -2.11
C LEU A 152 -6.94 -4.97 -3.30
N ALA A 153 -5.99 -4.04 -3.11
CA ALA A 153 -5.46 -3.20 -4.17
C ALA A 153 -4.86 -4.03 -5.31
N LEU A 154 -4.05 -5.02 -4.99
CA LEU A 154 -3.39 -5.86 -5.97
C LEU A 154 -4.36 -6.84 -6.64
N THR A 155 -5.41 -7.28 -5.94
CA THR A 155 -6.48 -8.11 -6.51
C THR A 155 -7.31 -7.34 -7.53
N LEU A 156 -7.73 -6.12 -7.21
CA LEU A 156 -8.57 -5.29 -8.09
C LEU A 156 -7.73 -4.50 -9.09
N GLY A 157 -6.56 -4.04 -8.65
CA GLY A 157 -5.65 -3.21 -9.43
C GLY A 157 -4.99 -3.95 -10.57
N SER A 158 -4.60 -5.23 -10.36
CA SER A 158 -3.96 -5.99 -11.44
C SER A 158 -4.81 -6.07 -12.70
N PRO A 159 -6.09 -6.49 -12.66
CA PRO A 159 -6.96 -6.44 -13.84
C PRO A 159 -7.18 -5.03 -14.40
N LEU A 160 -7.29 -4.03 -13.52
CA LEU A 160 -7.45 -2.63 -13.93
C LEU A 160 -6.23 -2.15 -14.71
N SER A 161 -5.03 -2.28 -14.14
CA SER A 161 -3.78 -1.89 -14.82
C SER A 161 -3.59 -2.65 -16.13
N GLY A 162 -3.94 -3.95 -16.16
CA GLY A 162 -3.92 -4.74 -17.39
C GLY A 162 -4.87 -4.24 -18.47
N ALA A 163 -6.09 -3.87 -18.09
CA ALA A 163 -7.06 -3.29 -19.02
C ALA A 163 -6.60 -1.92 -19.56
N LEU A 164 -5.99 -1.09 -18.71
CA LEU A 164 -5.45 0.21 -19.12
C LEU A 164 -4.25 0.07 -20.06
N LEU A 165 -3.42 -0.97 -19.90
CA LEU A 165 -2.33 -1.26 -20.83
C LEU A 165 -2.84 -1.63 -22.23
N GLU A 166 -4.03 -2.20 -22.36
CA GLU A 166 -4.66 -2.51 -23.66
C GLU A 166 -5.16 -1.26 -24.41
N MET A 167 -5.19 -0.09 -23.77
CA MET A 167 -5.47 1.19 -24.44
C MET A 167 -4.31 1.67 -25.34
N HIS A 168 -3.38 0.79 -25.68
CA HIS A 168 -2.26 1.11 -26.57
C HIS A 168 -2.73 1.63 -27.93
N GLY A 169 -2.19 2.81 -28.33
CA GLY A 169 -2.58 3.51 -29.55
C GLY A 169 -3.76 4.48 -29.40
N PHE A 170 -4.48 4.44 -28.27
CA PHE A 170 -5.57 5.39 -28.04
C PHE A 170 -5.01 6.82 -27.96
N MET A 171 -5.55 7.73 -28.77
CA MET A 171 -5.08 9.11 -28.94
C MET A 171 -3.58 9.24 -29.25
N GLY A 172 -2.96 8.22 -29.87
CA GLY A 172 -1.55 8.22 -30.23
C GLY A 172 -0.58 7.90 -29.09
N HIS A 173 -1.07 7.51 -27.90
CA HIS A 173 -0.24 7.19 -26.75
C HIS A 173 -0.19 5.70 -26.44
N PRO A 174 0.93 5.19 -25.84
CA PRO A 174 1.02 3.81 -25.40
C PRO A 174 0.12 3.53 -24.18
N GLY A 175 -0.21 2.25 -23.93
CA GLY A 175 -1.10 1.87 -22.84
C GLY A 175 -0.60 2.25 -21.44
N TRP A 176 0.71 2.16 -21.21
CA TRP A 176 1.31 2.58 -19.94
C TRP A 176 1.12 4.08 -19.65
N PHE A 177 1.05 4.94 -20.67
CA PHE A 177 0.74 6.35 -20.52
C PHE A 177 -0.65 6.52 -19.88
N TRP A 178 -1.65 5.85 -20.42
CA TRP A 178 -3.01 5.92 -19.91
C TRP A 178 -3.15 5.33 -18.52
N MET A 179 -2.41 4.27 -18.22
CA MET A 179 -2.39 3.67 -16.90
C MET A 179 -1.89 4.69 -15.86
N PHE A 180 -0.74 5.32 -16.06
CA PHE A 180 -0.24 6.34 -15.13
C PHE A 180 -1.17 7.55 -15.01
N VAL A 181 -1.71 8.05 -16.12
CA VAL A 181 -2.62 9.21 -16.10
C VAL A 181 -3.91 8.88 -15.35
N ILE A 182 -4.57 7.78 -15.66
CA ILE A 182 -5.87 7.44 -15.07
C ILE A 182 -5.72 7.09 -13.60
N GLU A 183 -4.76 6.24 -13.23
CA GLU A 183 -4.53 5.86 -11.83
C GLU A 183 -4.09 7.08 -10.99
N GLY A 184 -3.24 7.95 -11.55
CA GLY A 184 -2.86 9.20 -10.91
C GLY A 184 -4.06 10.16 -10.72
N LEU A 185 -4.92 10.31 -11.72
CA LEU A 185 -6.12 11.14 -11.60
C LEU A 185 -7.14 10.59 -10.60
N LEU A 186 -7.25 9.27 -10.44
CA LEU A 186 -8.06 8.68 -9.37
C LEU A 186 -7.52 9.09 -7.98
N ALA A 187 -6.20 9.13 -7.80
CA ALA A 187 -5.60 9.62 -6.56
C ALA A 187 -5.83 11.12 -6.36
N VAL A 188 -5.73 11.94 -7.42
CA VAL A 188 -6.08 13.38 -7.38
C VAL A 188 -7.53 13.57 -6.94
N ALA A 189 -8.47 12.84 -7.52
CA ALA A 189 -9.89 12.91 -7.17
C ALA A 189 -10.14 12.51 -5.70
N ALA A 190 -9.46 11.45 -5.22
CA ALA A 190 -9.55 11.02 -3.82
C ALA A 190 -8.93 12.05 -2.86
N GLY A 191 -7.82 12.68 -3.24
CA GLY A 191 -7.21 13.78 -2.50
C GLY A 191 -8.15 14.98 -2.37
N ALA A 192 -8.77 15.40 -3.47
CA ALA A 192 -9.79 16.43 -3.47
C ALA A 192 -11.00 16.06 -2.61
N PHE A 193 -11.49 14.83 -2.74
CA PHE A 193 -12.60 14.30 -1.93
C PHE A 193 -12.29 14.32 -0.43
N THR A 194 -11.03 14.10 -0.03
CA THR A 194 -10.58 14.13 1.37
C THR A 194 -10.95 15.45 2.06
N PHE A 195 -10.85 16.58 1.38
CA PHE A 195 -11.19 17.90 1.95
C PHE A 195 -12.67 18.05 2.29
N PHE A 196 -13.55 17.31 1.64
CA PHE A 196 -14.99 17.36 1.90
C PHE A 196 -15.44 16.28 2.89
N TRP A 197 -14.79 15.11 2.85
CA TRP A 197 -15.20 13.94 3.60
C TRP A 197 -14.60 13.83 4.99
N LEU A 198 -13.31 14.12 5.16
CA LEU A 198 -12.60 13.95 6.41
C LEU A 198 -12.78 15.16 7.32
N ASP A 199 -13.16 14.94 8.56
CA ASP A 199 -13.16 15.95 9.61
C ASP A 199 -11.79 15.95 10.31
N ASP A 200 -11.28 17.13 10.71
CA ASP A 200 -9.92 17.28 11.27
C ASP A 200 -9.74 16.58 12.61
N SER A 201 -10.79 16.52 13.42
CA SER A 201 -10.74 15.94 14.77
C SER A 201 -12.13 15.55 15.26
N PRO A 202 -12.22 14.69 16.29
CA PRO A 202 -13.50 14.31 16.88
C PRO A 202 -14.35 15.50 17.37
N GLN A 203 -13.71 16.59 17.80
CA GLN A 203 -14.40 17.81 18.25
C GLN A 203 -15.25 18.42 17.11
N HIS A 204 -14.72 18.38 15.89
CA HIS A 204 -15.33 18.97 14.70
C HIS A 204 -16.12 17.94 13.88
N ALA A 205 -16.29 16.70 14.38
CA ALA A 205 -17.01 15.65 13.67
C ALA A 205 -18.46 16.05 13.39
N ARG A 206 -18.85 16.10 12.12
CA ARG A 206 -20.21 16.48 11.69
C ARG A 206 -21.24 15.38 11.89
N PHE A 207 -20.80 14.13 12.05
CA PHE A 207 -21.64 12.93 12.12
C PHE A 207 -21.81 12.36 13.54
N LEU A 208 -21.17 12.95 14.55
CA LEU A 208 -21.27 12.57 15.94
C LEU A 208 -22.13 13.59 16.73
N SER A 209 -22.96 13.09 17.63
CA SER A 209 -23.71 13.95 18.58
C SER A 209 -22.76 14.55 19.63
N ALA A 210 -23.20 15.60 20.32
CA ALA A 210 -22.40 16.25 21.36
C ALA A 210 -22.00 15.28 22.48
N ALA A 211 -22.91 14.40 22.91
CA ALA A 211 -22.62 13.38 23.92
C ALA A 211 -21.60 12.34 23.44
N GLU A 212 -21.68 11.92 22.18
CA GLU A 212 -20.73 10.99 21.57
C GLU A 212 -19.33 11.60 21.44
N LYS A 213 -19.24 12.87 21.01
CA LYS A 213 -17.97 13.60 20.97
C LYS A 213 -17.31 13.66 22.34
N GLN A 214 -18.10 14.05 23.37
CA GLN A 214 -17.58 14.17 24.71
C GLN A 214 -17.12 12.82 25.28
N ALA A 215 -17.85 11.74 25.02
CA ALA A 215 -17.46 10.39 25.43
C ALA A 215 -16.14 9.95 24.78
N LEU A 216 -15.95 10.21 23.48
CA LEU A 216 -14.71 9.87 22.80
C LEU A 216 -13.53 10.72 23.28
N ILE A 217 -13.71 12.04 23.39
CA ILE A 217 -12.65 12.97 23.79
C ILE A 217 -12.19 12.66 25.21
N SER A 218 -13.11 12.39 26.15
CA SER A 218 -12.75 12.06 27.52
C SER A 218 -12.01 10.73 27.62
N GLU A 219 -12.35 9.71 26.81
CA GLU A 219 -11.62 8.45 26.79
C GLU A 219 -10.22 8.62 26.19
N LEU A 220 -10.07 9.36 25.09
CA LEU A 220 -8.78 9.65 24.49
C LEU A 220 -7.86 10.46 25.41
N ALA A 221 -8.41 11.44 26.13
CA ALA A 221 -7.66 12.22 27.13
C ALA A 221 -7.16 11.32 28.28
N ARG A 222 -8.01 10.43 28.77
CA ARG A 222 -7.65 9.44 29.81
C ARG A 222 -6.55 8.48 29.35
N GLU A 223 -6.57 8.09 28.06
CA GLU A 223 -5.49 7.27 27.48
C GLU A 223 -4.18 8.05 27.39
N GLU A 224 -4.23 9.34 27.01
CA GLU A 224 -3.03 10.19 26.90
C GLU A 224 -2.35 10.40 28.26
N GLU A 225 -3.11 10.60 29.34
CA GLU A 225 -2.58 10.72 30.71
C GLU A 225 -1.81 9.48 31.16
N LYS A 226 -2.19 8.30 30.66
CA LYS A 226 -1.54 7.03 30.99
C LYS A 226 -0.30 6.74 30.16
N LYS A 227 -0.04 7.51 29.10
CA LYS A 227 1.14 7.31 28.26
C LYS A 227 2.41 7.72 29.01
N ILE A 228 3.32 6.78 29.17
CA ILE A 228 4.69 7.05 29.61
C ILE A 228 5.40 7.74 28.46
N ALA A 229 5.93 8.94 28.70
CA ALA A 229 6.72 9.67 27.71
C ALA A 229 7.98 8.88 27.37
N SER A 230 7.99 8.17 26.24
CA SER A 230 9.18 7.50 25.72
C SER A 230 9.88 8.41 24.71
N ARG A 231 11.20 8.57 24.85
CA ARG A 231 12.01 9.33 23.90
C ARG A 231 12.33 8.46 22.69
N LEU A 232 12.42 9.07 21.53
CA LEU A 232 12.83 8.38 20.29
C LEU A 232 14.20 7.69 20.46
N SER A 233 15.12 8.32 21.23
CA SER A 233 16.43 7.74 21.58
C SER A 233 16.33 6.39 22.29
N ASP A 234 15.31 6.19 23.13
CA ASP A 234 15.14 4.94 23.88
C ASP A 234 14.68 3.80 22.96
N ALA A 235 13.82 4.11 21.98
CA ALA A 235 13.43 3.17 20.93
C ALA A 235 14.63 2.78 20.06
N LEU A 236 15.46 3.74 19.64
CA LEU A 236 16.64 3.49 18.81
C LEU A 236 17.74 2.69 19.53
N ARG A 237 17.81 2.73 20.86
CA ARG A 237 18.73 1.93 21.68
C ARG A 237 18.23 0.53 22.00
N ASN A 238 16.96 0.23 21.70
CA ASN A 238 16.38 -1.06 22.02
C ASN A 238 16.63 -2.07 20.90
N GLY A 239 17.44 -3.11 21.17
CA GLY A 239 17.77 -4.15 20.20
C GLY A 239 16.57 -4.92 19.65
N ARG A 240 15.47 -5.05 20.43
CA ARG A 240 14.23 -5.68 19.95
C ARG A 240 13.56 -4.87 18.83
N VAL A 241 13.66 -3.54 18.90
CA VAL A 241 13.14 -2.65 17.84
C VAL A 241 13.90 -2.90 16.55
N TRP A 242 15.22 -3.00 16.58
CA TRP A 242 16.04 -3.32 15.42
C TRP A 242 15.80 -4.71 14.86
N GLN A 243 15.62 -5.71 15.73
CA GLN A 243 15.25 -7.06 15.31
C GLN A 243 13.90 -7.08 14.56
N LEU A 244 12.87 -6.41 15.09
CA LEU A 244 11.57 -6.29 14.42
C LEU A 244 11.65 -5.50 13.12
N ALA A 245 12.45 -4.43 13.10
CA ALA A 245 12.67 -3.64 11.90
C ALA A 245 13.35 -4.47 10.79
N LEU A 246 14.34 -5.29 11.12
CA LEU A 246 15.01 -6.18 10.19
C LEU A 246 14.05 -7.25 9.63
N ILE A 247 13.25 -7.88 10.48
CA ILE A 247 12.23 -8.85 10.07
C ILE A 247 11.23 -8.16 9.11
N TYR A 248 10.76 -6.97 9.45
CA TYR A 248 9.83 -6.24 8.59
C TYR A 248 10.48 -5.84 7.26
N LEU A 249 11.73 -5.40 7.27
CA LEU A 249 12.49 -5.07 6.06
C LEU A 249 12.59 -6.26 5.11
N THR A 250 12.97 -7.44 5.63
CA THR A 250 13.09 -8.65 4.79
C THR A 250 11.76 -9.10 4.18
N ILE A 251 10.65 -8.99 4.95
CA ILE A 251 9.31 -9.23 4.44
C ILE A 251 8.97 -8.26 3.30
N GLN A 252 9.23 -6.97 3.50
CA GLN A 252 8.90 -5.96 2.50
C GLN A 252 9.72 -6.11 1.22
N VAL A 253 11.00 -6.45 1.31
CA VAL A 253 11.84 -6.74 0.14
C VAL A 253 11.26 -7.90 -0.68
N ALA A 254 10.82 -8.98 -0.03
CA ALA A 254 10.19 -10.12 -0.71
C ALA A 254 8.84 -9.72 -1.36
N VAL A 255 7.98 -9.00 -0.63
CA VAL A 255 6.66 -8.58 -1.12
C VAL A 255 6.78 -7.63 -2.31
N TYR A 256 7.63 -6.60 -2.22
CA TYR A 256 7.82 -5.65 -3.34
C TYR A 256 8.57 -6.26 -4.52
N GLY A 257 9.46 -7.22 -4.26
CA GLY A 257 10.04 -8.05 -5.33
C GLY A 257 8.95 -8.76 -6.14
N LEU A 258 7.98 -9.40 -5.47
CA LEU A 258 6.83 -9.99 -6.15
C LEU A 258 5.98 -8.93 -6.88
N ILE A 259 5.64 -7.83 -6.24
CA ILE A 259 4.80 -6.77 -6.84
C ILE A 259 5.42 -6.26 -8.17
N PHE A 260 6.72 -6.04 -8.20
CA PHE A 260 7.38 -5.44 -9.37
C PHE A 260 7.68 -6.42 -10.49
N PHE A 261 7.89 -7.70 -10.18
CA PHE A 261 8.33 -8.67 -11.18
C PHE A 261 7.29 -9.75 -11.52
N LEU A 262 6.27 -9.98 -10.68
CA LEU A 262 5.27 -11.00 -10.92
C LEU A 262 4.49 -10.81 -12.23
N PRO A 263 4.05 -9.60 -12.63
CA PRO A 263 3.31 -9.42 -13.87
C PRO A 263 4.12 -9.86 -15.10
N THR A 264 5.40 -9.50 -15.17
CA THR A 264 6.30 -9.89 -16.27
C THR A 264 6.61 -11.39 -16.26
N GLN A 265 6.77 -12.00 -15.09
CA GLN A 265 6.97 -13.45 -14.96
C GLN A 265 5.74 -14.23 -15.42
N VAL A 266 4.55 -13.81 -15.00
CA VAL A 266 3.27 -14.43 -15.42
C VAL A 266 3.08 -14.30 -16.92
N ALA A 267 3.33 -13.13 -17.50
CA ALA A 267 3.27 -12.92 -18.95
C ALA A 267 4.22 -13.85 -19.71
N ALA A 268 5.46 -13.98 -19.24
CA ALA A 268 6.46 -14.89 -19.83
C ALA A 268 6.02 -16.37 -19.75
N LEU A 269 5.44 -16.81 -18.62
CA LEU A 269 4.90 -18.17 -18.45
C LEU A 269 3.73 -18.45 -19.39
N LEU A 270 2.87 -17.47 -19.62
CA LEU A 270 1.74 -17.58 -20.54
C LEU A 270 2.16 -17.45 -22.01
N GLY A 271 3.40 -17.03 -22.29
CA GLY A 271 3.87 -16.73 -23.65
C GLY A 271 3.20 -15.51 -24.28
N THR A 272 2.78 -14.55 -23.44
CA THR A 272 2.07 -13.32 -23.84
C THR A 272 2.83 -12.09 -23.34
N LYS A 273 2.39 -10.90 -23.78
CA LYS A 273 2.80 -9.64 -23.18
C LYS A 273 2.02 -9.35 -21.91
N VAL A 274 2.52 -8.45 -21.06
CA VAL A 274 1.77 -7.94 -19.92
C VAL A 274 0.56 -7.16 -20.45
N GLY A 275 -0.63 -7.70 -20.27
CA GLY A 275 -1.92 -7.15 -20.68
C GLY A 275 -3.02 -7.69 -19.76
N PHE A 276 -4.28 -7.59 -20.16
CA PHE A 276 -5.41 -7.96 -19.30
C PHE A 276 -5.33 -9.41 -18.78
N VAL A 277 -5.10 -10.38 -19.67
CA VAL A 277 -5.06 -11.81 -19.31
C VAL A 277 -3.96 -12.12 -18.32
N ALA A 278 -2.73 -11.67 -18.58
CA ALA A 278 -1.59 -11.87 -17.65
C ALA A 278 -1.86 -11.18 -16.31
N SER A 279 -2.48 -10.02 -16.30
CA SER A 279 -2.79 -9.24 -15.11
C SER A 279 -3.90 -9.90 -14.26
N VAL A 280 -4.92 -10.51 -14.87
CA VAL A 280 -5.93 -11.31 -14.16
C VAL A 280 -5.30 -12.52 -13.49
N VAL A 281 -4.39 -13.22 -14.16
CA VAL A 281 -3.65 -14.35 -13.54
C VAL A 281 -2.74 -13.86 -12.42
N THR A 282 -2.12 -12.70 -12.60
CA THR A 282 -1.32 -12.05 -11.54
C THR A 282 -2.13 -11.70 -10.30
N ALA A 283 -3.44 -11.48 -10.42
CA ALA A 283 -4.32 -11.22 -9.28
C ALA A 283 -4.56 -12.45 -8.38
N ILE A 284 -4.44 -13.68 -8.89
CA ILE A 284 -4.77 -14.92 -8.16
C ILE A 284 -4.02 -15.04 -6.83
N PRO A 285 -2.68 -14.88 -6.76
CA PRO A 285 -1.96 -14.91 -5.49
C PRO A 285 -2.44 -13.85 -4.50
N TRP A 286 -2.85 -12.68 -4.98
CA TRP A 286 -3.34 -11.59 -4.12
C TRP A 286 -4.74 -11.86 -3.58
N VAL A 287 -5.59 -12.57 -4.32
CA VAL A 287 -6.86 -13.10 -3.78
C VAL A 287 -6.58 -14.07 -2.63
N ALA A 288 -5.63 -14.99 -2.79
CA ALA A 288 -5.24 -15.89 -1.72
C ALA A 288 -4.66 -15.12 -0.51
N ALA A 289 -3.85 -14.07 -0.75
CA ALA A 289 -3.34 -13.21 0.30
C ALA A 289 -4.45 -12.43 1.03
N LEU A 290 -5.51 -12.01 0.32
CA LEU A 290 -6.67 -11.36 0.93
C LEU A 290 -7.38 -12.28 1.93
N PHE A 291 -7.62 -13.53 1.54
CA PHE A 291 -8.18 -14.54 2.45
C PHE A 291 -7.23 -14.87 3.61
N GLY A 292 -5.93 -14.99 3.32
CA GLY A 292 -4.89 -15.20 4.34
C GLY A 292 -4.86 -14.11 5.40
N THR A 293 -4.90 -12.85 4.98
CA THR A 293 -4.93 -11.68 5.90
C THR A 293 -6.19 -11.64 6.76
N TRP A 294 -7.26 -12.25 6.31
CA TRP A 294 -8.50 -12.35 7.09
C TRP A 294 -8.55 -13.57 8.03
N LEU A 295 -8.08 -14.73 7.58
CA LEU A 295 -8.17 -16.01 8.31
C LEU A 295 -7.05 -16.20 9.33
N ILE A 296 -5.79 -15.93 8.95
CA ILE A 296 -4.60 -16.23 9.75
C ILE A 296 -4.59 -15.47 11.08
N PRO A 297 -4.86 -14.15 11.14
CA PRO A 297 -4.92 -13.43 12.40
C PRO A 297 -6.02 -13.96 13.34
N ARG A 298 -7.19 -14.31 12.78
CA ARG A 298 -8.29 -14.90 13.58
C ARG A 298 -7.92 -16.25 14.19
N TYR A 299 -7.25 -17.08 13.41
CA TYR A 299 -6.74 -18.38 13.90
C TYR A 299 -5.68 -18.17 14.99
N SER A 300 -4.76 -17.22 14.75
CA SER A 300 -3.72 -16.84 15.72
C SER A 300 -4.30 -16.29 17.03
N ASP A 301 -5.34 -15.48 16.97
CA ASP A 301 -6.01 -14.94 18.16
C ASP A 301 -6.75 -16.04 18.95
N ARG A 302 -7.33 -17.03 18.26
CA ARG A 302 -8.02 -18.16 18.91
C ARG A 302 -7.07 -19.14 19.61
N THR A 303 -5.90 -19.37 19.00
CA THR A 303 -4.92 -20.33 19.53
C THR A 303 -3.93 -19.70 20.52
N GLY A 304 -3.78 -18.37 20.48
CA GLY A 304 -2.75 -17.64 21.25
C GLY A 304 -1.32 -17.81 20.73
N GLU A 305 -1.11 -18.67 19.72
CA GLU A 305 0.22 -19.03 19.19
C GLU A 305 0.73 -18.08 18.10
N ARG A 306 0.88 -16.82 18.42
CA ARG A 306 1.28 -15.79 17.44
C ARG A 306 2.63 -16.06 16.79
N ARG A 307 3.63 -16.50 17.58
CA ARG A 307 5.00 -16.71 17.12
C ARG A 307 5.11 -17.86 16.12
N ASN A 308 4.51 -19.02 16.45
CA ASN A 308 4.61 -20.23 15.63
C ASN A 308 3.87 -20.06 14.30
N ILE A 309 2.69 -19.41 14.34
CA ILE A 309 1.90 -19.12 13.13
C ILE A 309 2.63 -18.17 12.21
N ALA A 310 3.24 -17.10 12.75
CA ALA A 310 4.05 -16.18 11.95
C ALA A 310 5.26 -16.88 11.32
N ALA A 311 5.96 -17.72 12.07
CA ALA A 311 7.10 -18.49 11.56
C ALA A 311 6.70 -19.46 10.43
N LEU A 312 5.59 -20.21 10.62
CA LEU A 312 5.08 -21.15 9.63
C LEU A 312 4.63 -20.45 8.33
N THR A 313 3.95 -19.31 8.44
CA THR A 313 3.52 -18.55 7.26
C THR A 313 4.70 -17.96 6.47
N LEU A 314 5.74 -17.47 7.16
CA LEU A 314 6.96 -17.01 6.51
C LEU A 314 7.74 -18.15 5.85
N LEU A 315 7.81 -19.31 6.50
CA LEU A 315 8.45 -20.51 5.93
C LEU A 315 7.69 -20.96 4.67
N ALA A 316 6.36 -21.03 4.72
CA ALA A 316 5.55 -21.39 3.58
C ALA A 316 5.74 -20.42 2.40
N ALA A 317 5.83 -19.11 2.68
CA ALA A 317 6.12 -18.10 1.67
C ALA A 317 7.52 -18.28 1.06
N ALA A 318 8.55 -18.55 1.89
CA ALA A 318 9.92 -18.77 1.41
C ALA A 318 10.01 -20.03 0.51
N VAL A 319 9.37 -21.13 0.92
CA VAL A 319 9.30 -22.38 0.13
C VAL A 319 8.56 -22.11 -1.19
N GLY A 320 7.41 -21.42 -1.16
CA GLY A 320 6.64 -21.09 -2.36
C GLY A 320 7.45 -20.29 -3.38
N ILE A 321 8.19 -19.25 -2.93
CA ILE A 321 9.06 -18.44 -3.79
C ILE A 321 10.22 -19.31 -4.36
N ALA A 322 10.85 -20.13 -3.53
CA ALA A 322 11.94 -20.99 -3.97
C ALA A 322 11.47 -22.00 -5.02
N VAL A 323 10.33 -22.65 -4.80
CA VAL A 323 9.73 -23.61 -5.75
C VAL A 323 9.38 -22.90 -7.06
N SER A 324 8.80 -21.70 -7.01
CA SER A 324 8.46 -20.95 -8.23
C SER A 324 9.71 -20.62 -9.07
N GLY A 325 10.84 -20.31 -8.43
CA GLY A 325 12.10 -20.04 -9.09
C GLY A 325 12.73 -21.30 -9.72
N LEU A 326 12.52 -22.48 -9.13
CA LEU A 326 13.02 -23.75 -9.67
C LEU A 326 12.16 -24.30 -10.82
N VAL A 327 10.84 -24.11 -10.76
CA VAL A 327 9.90 -24.62 -11.78
C VAL A 327 9.91 -23.77 -13.05
N ALA A 328 10.08 -22.46 -12.95
CA ALA A 328 10.09 -21.55 -14.10
C ALA A 328 11.18 -21.91 -15.15
N PRO A 329 12.44 -22.21 -14.80
CA PRO A 329 13.45 -22.62 -15.78
C PRO A 329 13.15 -23.95 -16.47
N CYS A 330 12.58 -24.92 -15.74
CA CYS A 330 12.22 -26.25 -16.30
C CYS A 330 11.12 -26.14 -17.36
N TRP A 331 10.14 -25.27 -17.18
CA TRP A 331 9.07 -25.03 -18.17
C TRP A 331 9.59 -24.31 -19.41
N LEU A 332 10.50 -23.36 -19.27
CA LEU A 332 11.15 -22.65 -20.39
C LEU A 332 12.05 -23.59 -21.20
N SER A 333 12.80 -24.49 -20.54
CA SER A 333 13.66 -25.46 -21.19
C SER A 333 12.87 -26.53 -21.98
N SER A 334 11.76 -27.01 -21.47
CA SER A 334 10.88 -27.96 -22.15
C SER A 334 10.16 -27.36 -23.36
N ARG A 335 9.74 -26.08 -23.30
CA ARG A 335 9.19 -25.37 -24.48
C ARG A 335 10.25 -25.06 -25.56
N CYS A 336 11.49 -24.79 -25.17
CA CYS A 336 12.60 -24.64 -26.11
C CYS A 336 12.95 -25.97 -26.83
N ALA A 337 12.85 -27.08 -26.12
CA ALA A 337 13.03 -28.41 -26.70
C ALA A 337 11.94 -28.75 -27.75
N TRP A 338 10.68 -28.40 -27.47
CA TRP A 338 9.56 -28.65 -28.40
C TRP A 338 9.58 -27.80 -29.66
N ARG A 339 10.14 -26.57 -29.61
CA ARG A 339 10.32 -25.71 -30.80
C ARG A 339 11.49 -26.12 -31.69
N ARG A 340 12.44 -26.94 -31.19
CA ARG A 340 13.56 -27.46 -32.01
C ARG A 340 13.26 -28.79 -32.68
N SER A 341 12.16 -29.43 -32.37
CA SER A 341 11.71 -30.74 -32.93
C SER A 341 10.53 -30.63 -33.89
N GLY A 342 10.08 -29.47 -34.27
CA GLY A 342 9.12 -29.16 -35.36
C GLY A 342 9.69 -28.08 -36.28
#